data_3f99a5288d6920fb1e84d3fa4c1da1cf
#
_entry.id   3f99a5288d6920fb1e84d3fa4c1da1cf
#
_cell.length_a   1.000
_cell.length_b   1.000
_cell.length_c   1.000
_cell.angle_alpha   90.00
_cell.angle_beta   90.00
_cell.angle_gamma   90.00
#
_symmetry.space_group_name_H-M   'P 1'
#
loop_
_entity.id
_entity.type
_entity.pdbx_description
1 polymer ?
#
loop_
_entity_poly.entity_id
_entity_poly.type
_entity_poly.pdbx_seq_one_letter_code
_entity_poly.pdbx_strand_id
1 'polypeptide(L)'
;VNQPVPAVEFRHVSRSYGSTRAVDDLSLRIARGEFFSLLGPSGCGKTTTLRILAGFDQPDAGGSVWIDGVDVTARRPWERRLSMVFQNYALFPHLAVDANVAFGLEEHRVARGSIAARVRQALELVRLDPVTFSRRTPSELSGGQRQRVALARALVLEPAILLLDEPLGAIDLKLRKEMQLELKALNRRLGLTFIYVTHDQDEALTMSDRIAVMDRGHVVQVGNPAEIYENPRTAFVAGFIGDANLLDGRTEGRKDGKTVVRRSTGSTFLLPAALGVETGRTVRIAIRPEWLDLFPRGAVPPQENALEGVVREVVFRGETIHVLVEIDGEQTMTVALRNEGQLTRPVPWRSGDAVAVGWLPEDCQLLEEA
;
A
#
# COMPACT_ATOMS: atom_id res chain seq x y z
N VAL A 1 -6.16 -17.74 -25.13
CA VAL A 1 -6.61 -18.14 -23.78
C VAL A 1 -7.54 -17.06 -23.28
N ASN A 2 -8.85 -17.40 -23.10
CA ASN A 2 -9.83 -16.44 -22.56
C ASN A 2 -9.36 -16.05 -21.13
N GLN A 3 -8.96 -14.80 -20.95
CA GLN A 3 -8.68 -14.30 -19.60
C GLN A 3 -9.99 -14.31 -18.79
N PRO A 4 -9.97 -14.74 -17.52
CA PRO A 4 -11.15 -14.75 -16.68
C PRO A 4 -11.72 -13.32 -16.57
N VAL A 5 -13.06 -13.20 -16.57
CA VAL A 5 -13.73 -11.90 -16.41
C VAL A 5 -13.35 -11.31 -15.06
N PRO A 6 -12.77 -10.10 -15.01
CA PRO A 6 -12.39 -9.46 -13.76
C PRO A 6 -13.64 -9.10 -12.93
N ALA A 7 -13.47 -9.02 -11.59
CA ALA A 7 -14.52 -8.52 -10.71
C ALA A 7 -14.81 -7.04 -10.97
N VAL A 8 -13.75 -6.25 -11.20
CA VAL A 8 -13.83 -4.81 -11.53
C VAL A 8 -12.89 -4.50 -12.68
N GLU A 9 -13.37 -3.69 -13.64
CA GLU A 9 -12.56 -3.10 -14.69
C GLU A 9 -12.88 -1.62 -14.84
N PHE A 10 -11.86 -0.80 -14.75
CA PHE A 10 -11.88 0.61 -15.14
C PHE A 10 -11.28 0.73 -16.54
N ARG A 11 -11.93 1.47 -17.43
CA ARG A 11 -11.44 1.75 -18.78
C ARG A 11 -11.43 3.23 -19.02
N HIS A 12 -10.23 3.81 -19.14
CA HIS A 12 -9.98 5.21 -19.43
C HIS A 12 -10.78 6.18 -18.54
N VAL A 13 -10.87 5.85 -17.23
CA VAL A 13 -11.65 6.62 -16.27
C VAL A 13 -10.90 7.86 -15.88
N SER A 14 -11.49 9.02 -16.16
CA SER A 14 -11.03 10.33 -15.66
C SER A 14 -12.12 10.99 -14.85
N ARG A 15 -11.74 11.87 -13.90
CA ARG A 15 -12.68 12.67 -13.12
C ARG A 15 -12.06 14.00 -12.76
N SER A 16 -12.77 15.07 -13.13
CA SER A 16 -12.38 16.45 -12.85
C SER A 16 -13.39 17.14 -11.95
N TYR A 17 -12.90 17.98 -11.05
CA TYR A 17 -13.69 18.89 -10.22
C TYR A 17 -13.19 20.32 -10.47
N GLY A 18 -13.93 21.07 -11.28
CA GLY A 18 -13.46 22.38 -11.77
C GLY A 18 -12.18 22.23 -12.57
N SER A 19 -11.11 22.89 -12.15
CA SER A 19 -9.78 22.80 -12.79
C SER A 19 -8.91 21.65 -12.29
N THR A 20 -9.33 20.96 -11.24
CA THR A 20 -8.54 19.87 -10.63
C THR A 20 -8.93 18.52 -11.22
N ARG A 21 -8.01 17.82 -11.83
CA ARG A 21 -8.18 16.46 -12.32
C ARG A 21 -7.83 15.48 -11.21
N ALA A 22 -8.85 14.91 -10.55
CA ALA A 22 -8.67 14.03 -9.40
C ALA A 22 -8.30 12.60 -9.78
N VAL A 23 -8.77 12.13 -10.94
CA VAL A 23 -8.40 10.85 -11.57
C VAL A 23 -8.15 11.12 -13.04
N ASP A 24 -7.05 10.58 -13.57
CA ASP A 24 -6.62 10.82 -14.94
C ASP A 24 -6.27 9.52 -15.66
N ASP A 25 -7.06 9.20 -16.67
CA ASP A 25 -6.93 8.04 -17.57
C ASP A 25 -6.68 6.69 -16.86
N LEU A 26 -7.44 6.44 -15.78
CA LEU A 26 -7.33 5.21 -15.01
C LEU A 26 -7.85 4.03 -15.83
N SER A 27 -6.95 3.08 -16.13
CA SER A 27 -7.26 1.77 -16.70
C SER A 27 -6.72 0.69 -15.78
N LEU A 28 -7.61 -0.10 -15.15
CA LEU A 28 -7.26 -1.05 -14.10
C LEU A 28 -8.19 -2.25 -14.09
N ARG A 29 -7.65 -3.45 -13.87
CA ARG A 29 -8.40 -4.70 -13.70
C ARG A 29 -8.11 -5.32 -12.35
N ILE A 30 -9.18 -5.72 -11.63
CA ILE A 30 -9.13 -6.36 -10.32
C ILE A 30 -9.77 -7.73 -10.45
N ALA A 31 -9.06 -8.78 -10.02
CA ALA A 31 -9.53 -10.16 -10.14
C ALA A 31 -10.61 -10.48 -9.09
N ARG A 32 -11.35 -11.57 -9.31
CA ARG A 32 -12.34 -12.04 -8.33
C ARG A 32 -11.66 -12.63 -7.11
N GLY A 33 -12.17 -12.32 -5.92
CA GLY A 33 -11.63 -12.79 -4.64
C GLY A 33 -10.34 -12.12 -4.22
N GLU A 34 -9.80 -11.20 -5.02
CA GLU A 34 -8.56 -10.47 -4.75
C GLU A 34 -8.73 -9.47 -3.59
N PHE A 35 -7.72 -9.36 -2.74
CA PHE A 35 -7.55 -8.23 -1.84
C PHE A 35 -6.69 -7.18 -2.54
N PHE A 36 -7.33 -6.18 -3.11
CA PHE A 36 -6.68 -5.14 -3.91
C PHE A 36 -6.63 -3.82 -3.19
N SER A 37 -5.44 -3.21 -3.07
CA SER A 37 -5.28 -1.90 -2.43
C SER A 37 -4.99 -0.78 -3.41
N LEU A 38 -5.64 0.37 -3.19
CA LEU A 38 -5.28 1.67 -3.75
C LEU A 38 -4.47 2.42 -2.70
N LEU A 39 -3.19 2.62 -2.94
CA LEU A 39 -2.24 3.22 -2.03
C LEU A 39 -1.67 4.52 -2.61
N GLY A 40 -1.47 5.55 -1.80
CA GLY A 40 -0.88 6.81 -2.25
C GLY A 40 -1.09 7.95 -1.25
N PRO A 41 -0.46 9.10 -1.45
CA PRO A 41 -0.61 10.26 -0.58
C PRO A 41 -2.04 10.81 -0.56
N SER A 42 -2.33 11.66 0.43
CA SER A 42 -3.62 12.34 0.51
C SER A 42 -3.86 13.19 -0.75
N GLY A 43 -5.08 13.12 -1.29
CA GLY A 43 -5.46 13.89 -2.48
C GLY A 43 -5.03 13.28 -3.83
N CYS A 44 -4.38 12.11 -3.89
CA CYS A 44 -3.96 11.50 -5.17
C CYS A 44 -5.08 10.82 -5.97
N GLY A 45 -6.36 10.84 -5.50
CA GLY A 45 -7.49 10.32 -6.26
C GLY A 45 -8.09 8.99 -5.78
N LYS A 46 -7.56 8.34 -4.75
CA LYS A 46 -8.02 7.03 -4.23
C LYS A 46 -9.51 7.01 -3.88
N THR A 47 -9.94 7.89 -2.98
CA THR A 47 -11.35 8.00 -2.56
C THR A 47 -12.25 8.35 -3.74
N THR A 48 -11.81 9.21 -4.67
CA THR A 48 -12.55 9.53 -5.89
C THR A 48 -12.74 8.28 -6.76
N THR A 49 -11.69 7.48 -6.96
CA THR A 49 -11.77 6.21 -7.70
C THR A 49 -12.75 5.24 -7.02
N LEU A 50 -12.70 5.14 -5.69
CA LEU A 50 -13.63 4.30 -4.93
C LEU A 50 -15.08 4.78 -5.07
N ARG A 51 -15.32 6.11 -5.01
CA ARG A 51 -16.65 6.73 -5.17
C ARG A 51 -17.21 6.53 -6.57
N ILE A 52 -16.36 6.60 -7.60
CA ILE A 52 -16.76 6.29 -8.99
C ILE A 52 -17.18 4.82 -9.08
N LEU A 53 -16.42 3.88 -8.50
CA LEU A 53 -16.80 2.47 -8.47
C LEU A 53 -18.09 2.23 -7.70
N ALA A 54 -18.27 2.92 -6.57
CA ALA A 54 -19.50 2.83 -5.78
C ALA A 54 -20.74 3.46 -6.46
N GLY A 55 -20.54 4.30 -7.48
CA GLY A 55 -21.61 5.00 -8.21
C GLY A 55 -22.06 6.30 -7.55
N PHE A 56 -21.30 6.82 -6.58
CA PHE A 56 -21.54 8.15 -5.97
C PHE A 56 -21.04 9.29 -6.86
N ASP A 57 -20.00 9.00 -7.66
CA ASP A 57 -19.48 9.90 -8.67
C ASP A 57 -19.50 9.19 -10.03
N GLN A 58 -19.61 9.98 -11.10
CA GLN A 58 -19.53 9.45 -12.47
C GLN A 58 -18.21 9.85 -13.10
N PRO A 59 -17.60 9.00 -13.93
CA PRO A 59 -16.44 9.40 -14.71
C PRO A 59 -16.79 10.52 -15.69
N ASP A 60 -15.79 11.27 -16.11
CA ASP A 60 -15.91 12.19 -17.24
C ASP A 60 -16.19 11.40 -18.53
N ALA A 61 -16.61 12.09 -19.59
CA ALA A 61 -16.98 11.46 -20.85
C ALA A 61 -15.83 10.61 -21.44
N GLY A 62 -16.16 9.41 -21.90
CA GLY A 62 -15.21 8.45 -22.48
C GLY A 62 -14.71 7.37 -21.52
N GLY A 63 -14.83 7.57 -20.21
CA GLY A 63 -14.48 6.55 -19.21
C GLY A 63 -15.65 5.60 -18.93
N SER A 64 -15.34 4.34 -18.58
CA SER A 64 -16.36 3.36 -18.17
C SER A 64 -15.90 2.46 -17.03
N VAL A 65 -16.88 1.99 -16.23
CA VAL A 65 -16.70 1.09 -15.08
C VAL A 65 -17.50 -0.18 -15.30
N TRP A 66 -16.83 -1.31 -15.14
CA TRP A 66 -17.44 -2.62 -15.36
C TRP A 66 -17.33 -3.47 -14.09
N ILE A 67 -18.40 -4.15 -13.73
CA ILE A 67 -18.44 -5.12 -12.62
C ILE A 67 -18.89 -6.45 -13.19
N ASP A 68 -18.12 -7.51 -12.99
CA ASP A 68 -18.41 -8.86 -13.48
C ASP A 68 -18.71 -8.90 -15.00
N GLY A 69 -18.03 -8.04 -15.79
CA GLY A 69 -18.23 -7.94 -17.23
C GLY A 69 -19.47 -7.15 -17.66
N VAL A 70 -20.17 -6.52 -16.72
CA VAL A 70 -21.35 -5.68 -17.00
C VAL A 70 -20.97 -4.22 -16.81
N ASP A 71 -21.29 -3.38 -17.81
CA ASP A 71 -21.12 -1.93 -17.69
C ASP A 71 -22.09 -1.36 -16.63
N VAL A 72 -21.52 -0.73 -15.60
CA VAL A 72 -22.27 -0.12 -14.49
C VAL A 72 -22.08 1.40 -14.44
N THR A 73 -21.48 2.00 -15.45
CA THR A 73 -21.07 3.42 -15.46
C THR A 73 -22.24 4.33 -15.10
N ALA A 74 -23.41 4.14 -15.74
CA ALA A 74 -24.59 4.93 -15.48
C ALA A 74 -25.49 4.41 -14.34
N ARG A 75 -25.16 3.25 -13.75
CA ARG A 75 -25.97 2.64 -12.69
C ARG A 75 -25.80 3.40 -11.38
N ARG A 76 -26.90 3.52 -10.65
CA ARG A 76 -26.93 4.12 -9.31
C ARG A 76 -26.26 3.20 -8.27
N PRO A 77 -25.80 3.70 -7.10
CA PRO A 77 -25.11 2.90 -6.08
C PRO A 77 -25.87 1.61 -5.68
N TRP A 78 -27.16 1.70 -5.46
CA TRP A 78 -27.98 0.55 -5.03
C TRP A 78 -28.28 -0.47 -6.12
N GLU A 79 -27.94 -0.17 -7.38
CA GLU A 79 -28.06 -1.09 -8.52
C GLU A 79 -26.76 -1.88 -8.77
N ARG A 80 -25.71 -1.56 -7.99
CA ARG A 80 -24.40 -2.22 -8.07
C ARG A 80 -24.30 -3.28 -6.97
N ARG A 81 -23.80 -4.47 -7.30
CA ARG A 81 -23.64 -5.59 -6.36
C ARG A 81 -22.40 -5.43 -5.47
N LEU A 82 -22.31 -4.32 -4.76
CA LEU A 82 -21.22 -4.00 -3.87
C LEU A 82 -21.72 -3.36 -2.58
N SER A 83 -20.89 -3.41 -1.54
CA SER A 83 -21.10 -2.69 -0.29
C SER A 83 -19.87 -1.83 0.02
N MET A 84 -20.06 -0.77 0.78
CA MET A 84 -18.98 0.16 1.14
C MET A 84 -18.96 0.41 2.65
N VAL A 85 -17.76 0.37 3.22
CA VAL A 85 -17.45 0.84 4.58
C VAL A 85 -16.71 2.17 4.44
N PHE A 86 -17.27 3.22 5.00
CA PHE A 86 -16.72 4.57 4.97
C PHE A 86 -15.69 4.78 6.09
N GLN A 87 -14.80 5.74 5.94
CA GLN A 87 -13.76 6.11 6.90
C GLN A 87 -14.30 6.41 8.32
N ASN A 88 -15.47 7.05 8.42
CA ASN A 88 -16.15 7.33 9.68
C ASN A 88 -17.17 6.27 10.08
N TYR A 89 -17.14 5.09 9.42
CA TYR A 89 -18.07 3.96 9.59
C TYR A 89 -19.51 4.25 9.20
N ALA A 90 -19.96 5.49 9.19
CA ALA A 90 -21.30 5.96 8.85
C ALA A 90 -22.43 5.18 9.55
N LEU A 91 -22.22 4.77 10.81
CA LEU A 91 -23.25 4.10 11.60
C LEU A 91 -24.36 5.10 11.97
N PHE A 92 -25.60 4.64 11.96
CA PHE A 92 -26.73 5.43 12.42
C PHE A 92 -26.67 5.57 13.95
N PRO A 93 -26.41 6.78 14.49
CA PRO A 93 -26.10 6.94 15.91
C PRO A 93 -27.30 6.67 16.83
N HIS A 94 -28.51 6.82 16.30
CA HIS A 94 -29.78 6.61 17.00
C HIS A 94 -30.33 5.19 16.94
N LEU A 95 -29.68 4.31 16.15
CA LEU A 95 -30.07 2.92 16.01
C LEU A 95 -29.14 2.00 16.83
N ALA A 96 -29.70 0.96 17.42
CA ALA A 96 -28.93 -0.12 18.01
C ALA A 96 -28.13 -0.91 16.96
N VAL A 97 -27.15 -1.71 17.38
CA VAL A 97 -26.28 -2.51 16.52
C VAL A 97 -27.07 -3.43 15.59
N ASP A 98 -28.05 -4.17 16.12
CA ASP A 98 -28.91 -5.06 15.32
C ASP A 98 -29.70 -4.29 14.25
N ALA A 99 -30.27 -3.14 14.59
CA ALA A 99 -30.99 -2.29 13.66
C ALA A 99 -30.05 -1.65 12.61
N ASN A 100 -28.83 -1.27 13.00
CA ASN A 100 -27.80 -0.80 12.05
C ASN A 100 -27.48 -1.87 11.03
N VAL A 101 -27.29 -3.12 11.45
CA VAL A 101 -26.97 -4.26 10.56
C VAL A 101 -28.18 -4.66 9.73
N ALA A 102 -29.40 -4.66 10.33
CA ALA A 102 -30.64 -5.03 9.65
C ALA A 102 -31.08 -4.03 8.56
N PHE A 103 -30.67 -2.77 8.67
CA PHE A 103 -31.16 -1.67 7.84
C PHE A 103 -31.17 -1.97 6.34
N GLY A 104 -30.05 -2.49 5.80
CA GLY A 104 -29.94 -2.84 4.41
C GLY A 104 -30.88 -4.00 4.00
N LEU A 105 -31.11 -4.96 4.87
CA LEU A 105 -32.05 -6.08 4.62
C LEU A 105 -33.49 -5.58 4.55
N GLU A 106 -33.86 -4.63 5.41
CA GLU A 106 -35.19 -4.03 5.45
C GLU A 106 -35.46 -3.22 4.17
N GLU A 107 -34.49 -2.39 3.75
CA GLU A 107 -34.57 -1.61 2.51
C GLU A 107 -34.71 -2.52 1.27
N HIS A 108 -34.03 -3.67 1.24
CA HIS A 108 -34.16 -4.69 0.19
C HIS A 108 -35.41 -5.57 0.36
N ARG A 109 -36.30 -5.28 1.32
CA ARG A 109 -37.55 -5.99 1.60
C ARG A 109 -37.36 -7.48 1.81
N VAL A 110 -36.26 -7.87 2.48
CA VAL A 110 -36.02 -9.27 2.85
C VAL A 110 -37.09 -9.73 3.84
N ALA A 111 -37.50 -10.99 3.76
CA ALA A 111 -38.54 -11.55 4.61
C ALA A 111 -38.20 -11.36 6.10
N ARG A 112 -39.09 -10.72 6.87
CA ARG A 112 -38.87 -10.38 8.29
C ARG A 112 -38.41 -11.55 9.15
N GLY A 113 -38.91 -12.74 8.88
CA GLY A 113 -38.54 -13.95 9.64
C GLY A 113 -37.07 -14.38 9.48
N SER A 114 -36.37 -13.94 8.43
CA SER A 114 -34.96 -14.28 8.19
C SER A 114 -33.98 -13.20 8.66
N ILE A 115 -34.44 -11.96 8.88
CA ILE A 115 -33.57 -10.84 9.22
C ILE A 115 -32.77 -11.09 10.50
N ALA A 116 -33.42 -11.49 11.58
CA ALA A 116 -32.78 -11.71 12.87
C ALA A 116 -31.66 -12.79 12.81
N ALA A 117 -31.88 -13.85 12.03
CA ALA A 117 -30.87 -14.89 11.84
C ALA A 117 -29.67 -14.37 11.02
N ARG A 118 -29.90 -13.63 9.95
CA ARG A 118 -28.85 -13.03 9.12
C ARG A 118 -28.04 -11.99 9.88
N VAL A 119 -28.69 -11.13 10.67
CA VAL A 119 -28.02 -10.15 11.56
C VAL A 119 -27.11 -10.85 12.55
N ARG A 120 -27.61 -11.90 13.24
CA ARG A 120 -26.81 -12.70 14.17
C ARG A 120 -25.58 -13.28 13.47
N GLN A 121 -25.77 -13.91 12.33
CA GLN A 121 -24.68 -14.51 11.55
C GLN A 121 -23.65 -13.47 11.10
N ALA A 122 -24.09 -12.27 10.68
CA ALA A 122 -23.19 -11.20 10.28
C ALA A 122 -22.37 -10.66 11.47
N LEU A 123 -22.96 -10.55 12.68
CA LEU A 123 -22.24 -10.16 13.88
C LEU A 123 -21.21 -11.21 14.32
N GLU A 124 -21.58 -12.50 14.30
CA GLU A 124 -20.66 -13.61 14.58
C GLU A 124 -19.50 -13.66 13.59
N LEU A 125 -19.77 -13.38 12.30
CA LEU A 125 -18.77 -13.34 11.25
C LEU A 125 -17.65 -12.33 11.55
N VAL A 126 -17.98 -11.18 12.14
CA VAL A 126 -17.04 -10.12 12.53
C VAL A 126 -16.63 -10.23 14.02
N ARG A 127 -16.84 -11.37 14.67
CA ARG A 127 -16.48 -11.63 16.08
C ARG A 127 -17.11 -10.65 17.09
N LEU A 128 -18.33 -10.25 16.86
CA LEU A 128 -19.16 -9.56 17.84
C LEU A 128 -20.22 -10.51 18.37
N ASP A 129 -20.21 -10.76 19.69
CA ASP A 129 -21.23 -11.61 20.31
C ASP A 129 -22.61 -10.93 20.21
N PRO A 130 -23.58 -11.52 19.50
CA PRO A 130 -24.88 -10.91 19.31
C PRO A 130 -25.66 -10.68 20.61
N VAL A 131 -25.48 -11.54 21.61
CA VAL A 131 -26.18 -11.40 22.91
C VAL A 131 -25.72 -10.14 23.63
N THR A 132 -24.42 -9.88 23.61
CA THR A 132 -23.80 -8.75 24.32
C THR A 132 -23.98 -7.42 23.58
N PHE A 133 -23.94 -7.43 22.24
CA PHE A 133 -23.78 -6.20 21.46
C PHE A 133 -25.05 -5.74 20.74
N SER A 134 -26.02 -6.61 20.41
CA SER A 134 -27.15 -6.25 19.54
C SER A 134 -27.92 -5.01 19.96
N ARG A 135 -28.10 -4.79 21.26
CA ARG A 135 -28.89 -3.69 21.79
C ARG A 135 -28.12 -2.41 22.09
N ARG A 136 -26.76 -2.45 21.96
CA ARG A 136 -25.92 -1.26 22.18
C ARG A 136 -26.07 -0.28 21.03
N THR A 137 -25.93 1.01 21.37
CA THR A 137 -25.81 2.08 20.36
C THR A 137 -24.35 2.30 19.96
N PRO A 138 -24.05 2.94 18.82
CA PRO A 138 -22.68 3.23 18.41
C PRO A 138 -21.85 4.03 19.43
N SER A 139 -22.49 4.87 20.26
CA SER A 139 -21.84 5.64 21.32
C SER A 139 -21.29 4.78 22.46
N GLU A 140 -21.84 3.58 22.65
CA GLU A 140 -21.43 2.62 23.70
C GLU A 140 -20.35 1.64 23.22
N LEU A 141 -19.83 1.84 21.99
CA LEU A 141 -18.85 0.95 21.35
C LEU A 141 -17.46 1.59 21.27
N SER A 142 -16.41 0.79 21.42
CA SER A 142 -15.05 1.20 21.07
C SER A 142 -14.89 1.43 19.56
N GLY A 143 -13.80 2.06 19.13
CA GLY A 143 -13.49 2.28 17.70
C GLY A 143 -13.50 0.99 16.90
N GLY A 144 -12.80 -0.06 17.37
CA GLY A 144 -12.77 -1.35 16.69
C GLY A 144 -14.13 -2.06 16.70
N GLN A 145 -14.94 -1.90 17.74
CA GLN A 145 -16.31 -2.45 17.76
C GLN A 145 -17.21 -1.74 16.75
N ARG A 146 -17.13 -0.40 16.63
CA ARG A 146 -17.85 0.36 15.60
C ARG A 146 -17.48 -0.10 14.19
N GLN A 147 -16.19 -0.31 13.94
CA GLN A 147 -15.72 -0.84 12.66
C GLN A 147 -16.32 -2.23 12.36
N ARG A 148 -16.29 -3.16 13.33
CA ARG A 148 -16.89 -4.49 13.16
C ARG A 148 -18.38 -4.42 12.86
N VAL A 149 -19.12 -3.51 13.51
CA VAL A 149 -20.55 -3.29 13.20
C VAL A 149 -20.71 -2.77 11.75
N ALA A 150 -19.87 -1.84 11.30
CA ALA A 150 -19.91 -1.34 9.94
C ALA A 150 -19.60 -2.44 8.90
N LEU A 151 -18.63 -3.32 9.21
CA LEU A 151 -18.33 -4.51 8.41
C LEU A 151 -19.53 -5.47 8.38
N ALA A 152 -20.14 -5.79 9.54
CA ALA A 152 -21.32 -6.65 9.61
C ALA A 152 -22.47 -6.09 8.76
N ARG A 153 -22.72 -4.76 8.85
CA ARG A 153 -23.74 -4.07 8.03
C ARG A 153 -23.47 -4.17 6.54
N ALA A 154 -22.20 -4.10 6.13
CA ALA A 154 -21.82 -4.22 4.73
C ALA A 154 -21.93 -5.68 4.24
N LEU A 155 -21.56 -6.65 5.08
CA LEU A 155 -21.51 -8.07 4.72
C LEU A 155 -22.88 -8.78 4.79
N VAL A 156 -23.83 -8.29 5.58
CA VAL A 156 -25.15 -8.89 5.72
C VAL A 156 -25.93 -8.96 4.42
N LEU A 157 -25.59 -8.09 3.46
CA LEU A 157 -26.16 -8.05 2.10
C LEU A 157 -25.53 -9.05 1.14
N GLU A 158 -24.48 -9.79 1.57
CA GLU A 158 -23.74 -10.75 0.75
C GLU A 158 -23.24 -10.13 -0.58
N PRO A 159 -22.50 -9.00 -0.53
CA PRO A 159 -22.02 -8.34 -1.73
C PRO A 159 -20.99 -9.20 -2.47
N ALA A 160 -20.84 -9.00 -3.79
CA ALA A 160 -19.74 -9.60 -4.54
C ALA A 160 -18.41 -8.86 -4.31
N ILE A 161 -18.48 -7.55 -4.00
CA ILE A 161 -17.34 -6.66 -3.81
C ILE A 161 -17.55 -5.84 -2.54
N LEU A 162 -16.52 -5.77 -1.69
CA LEU A 162 -16.48 -4.92 -0.50
C LEU A 162 -15.48 -3.79 -0.70
N LEU A 163 -15.96 -2.56 -0.63
CA LEU A 163 -15.17 -1.34 -0.69
C LEU A 163 -14.87 -0.85 0.72
N LEU A 164 -13.61 -0.54 1.00
CA LEU A 164 -13.12 -0.12 2.32
C LEU A 164 -12.34 1.19 2.16
N ASP A 165 -12.89 2.30 2.63
CA ASP A 165 -12.26 3.64 2.54
C ASP A 165 -11.60 3.99 3.88
N GLU A 166 -10.27 3.81 3.96
CA GLU A 166 -9.44 4.05 5.16
C GLU A 166 -10.05 3.50 6.47
N PRO A 167 -10.49 2.24 6.51
CA PRO A 167 -11.31 1.74 7.62
C PRO A 167 -10.53 1.60 8.95
N LEU A 168 -9.18 1.63 8.92
CA LEU A 168 -8.32 1.46 10.10
C LEU A 168 -7.72 2.79 10.61
N GLY A 169 -7.97 3.92 9.95
CA GLY A 169 -7.32 5.19 10.25
C GLY A 169 -7.56 5.76 11.66
N ALA A 170 -8.69 5.40 12.29
CA ALA A 170 -9.08 5.92 13.60
C ALA A 170 -8.79 4.95 14.77
N ILE A 171 -7.94 3.94 14.57
CA ILE A 171 -7.70 2.85 15.54
C ILE A 171 -6.24 2.91 16.02
N ASP A 172 -6.01 2.57 17.30
CA ASP A 172 -4.66 2.47 17.86
C ASP A 172 -3.83 1.36 17.18
N LEU A 173 -2.49 1.47 17.23
CA LEU A 173 -1.56 0.63 16.48
C LEU A 173 -1.72 -0.87 16.78
N LYS A 174 -1.95 -1.24 18.05
CA LYS A 174 -2.06 -2.67 18.41
C LYS A 174 -3.32 -3.29 17.82
N LEU A 175 -4.45 -2.63 18.03
CA LEU A 175 -5.74 -3.08 17.52
C LEU A 175 -5.76 -3.03 15.98
N ARG A 176 -5.08 -2.06 15.36
CA ARG A 176 -4.93 -1.95 13.90
C ARG A 176 -4.26 -3.21 13.32
N LYS A 177 -3.13 -3.67 13.89
CA LYS A 177 -2.45 -4.90 13.46
C LYS A 177 -3.33 -6.15 13.59
N GLU A 178 -4.10 -6.26 14.67
CA GLU A 178 -5.06 -7.35 14.84
C GLU A 178 -6.16 -7.32 13.76
N MET A 179 -6.71 -6.14 13.49
CA MET A 179 -7.78 -5.95 12.49
C MET A 179 -7.30 -6.19 11.06
N GLN A 180 -6.05 -5.88 10.72
CA GLN A 180 -5.44 -6.20 9.41
C GLN A 180 -5.48 -7.71 9.15
N LEU A 181 -5.02 -8.51 10.11
CA LEU A 181 -5.03 -9.96 10.01
C LEU A 181 -6.45 -10.53 9.91
N GLU A 182 -7.40 -9.94 10.66
CA GLU A 182 -8.81 -10.35 10.61
C GLU A 182 -9.44 -10.03 9.25
N LEU A 183 -9.19 -8.85 8.67
CA LEU A 183 -9.70 -8.47 7.34
C LEU A 183 -9.15 -9.39 6.25
N LYS A 184 -7.85 -9.71 6.28
CA LYS A 184 -7.24 -10.66 5.34
C LYS A 184 -7.83 -12.07 5.49
N ALA A 185 -8.01 -12.55 6.73
CA ALA A 185 -8.64 -13.85 6.99
C ALA A 185 -10.11 -13.87 6.53
N LEU A 186 -10.83 -12.76 6.71
CA LEU A 186 -12.22 -12.61 6.26
C LEU A 186 -12.34 -12.67 4.75
N ASN A 187 -11.48 -11.93 4.01
CA ASN A 187 -11.43 -11.98 2.56
C ASN A 187 -11.23 -13.42 2.06
N ARG A 188 -10.22 -14.14 2.60
CA ARG A 188 -9.92 -15.52 2.21
C ARG A 188 -11.08 -16.48 2.53
N ARG A 189 -11.71 -16.33 3.71
CA ARG A 189 -12.82 -17.20 4.14
C ARG A 189 -14.07 -17.03 3.28
N LEU A 190 -14.36 -15.79 2.86
CA LEU A 190 -15.56 -15.46 2.11
C LEU A 190 -15.36 -15.55 0.60
N GLY A 191 -14.11 -15.50 0.10
CA GLY A 191 -13.80 -15.42 -1.32
C GLY A 191 -14.32 -14.14 -2.00
N LEU A 192 -14.60 -13.09 -1.22
CA LEU A 192 -15.09 -11.81 -1.72
C LEU A 192 -13.93 -10.97 -2.26
N THR A 193 -14.21 -10.16 -3.28
CA THR A 193 -13.25 -9.15 -3.74
C THR A 193 -13.25 -7.96 -2.79
N PHE A 194 -12.09 -7.63 -2.21
CA PHE A 194 -11.89 -6.44 -1.37
C PHE A 194 -11.16 -5.37 -2.17
N ILE A 195 -11.66 -4.15 -2.14
CA ILE A 195 -10.96 -2.97 -2.66
C ILE A 195 -10.75 -2.02 -1.49
N TYR A 196 -9.50 -1.87 -1.12
CA TYR A 196 -9.06 -1.21 0.09
C TYR A 196 -8.33 0.08 -0.24
N VAL A 197 -8.76 1.20 0.31
CA VAL A 197 -8.08 2.49 0.18
C VAL A 197 -7.32 2.77 1.46
N THR A 198 -6.06 3.10 1.35
CA THR A 198 -5.21 3.52 2.47
C THR A 198 -4.11 4.47 2.00
N HIS A 199 -3.55 5.20 2.96
CA HIS A 199 -2.28 5.92 2.83
C HIS A 199 -1.16 5.26 3.65
N ASP A 200 -1.49 4.20 4.40
CA ASP A 200 -0.56 3.44 5.23
C ASP A 200 0.07 2.29 4.41
N GLN A 201 1.40 2.34 4.29
CA GLN A 201 2.17 1.38 3.50
C GLN A 201 2.15 -0.01 4.14
N ASP A 202 2.25 -0.09 5.48
CA ASP A 202 2.25 -1.35 6.21
C ASP A 202 0.93 -2.10 6.02
N GLU A 203 -0.20 -1.36 5.97
CA GLU A 203 -1.51 -1.94 5.68
C GLU A 203 -1.54 -2.57 4.29
N ALA A 204 -1.12 -1.82 3.27
CA ALA A 204 -1.13 -2.28 1.90
C ALA A 204 -0.19 -3.48 1.69
N LEU A 205 1.05 -3.41 2.18
CA LEU A 205 2.03 -4.49 2.05
C LEU A 205 1.62 -5.78 2.79
N THR A 206 0.96 -5.64 3.96
CA THR A 206 0.58 -6.81 4.78
C THR A 206 -0.65 -7.55 4.25
N MET A 207 -1.65 -6.80 3.76
CA MET A 207 -2.95 -7.38 3.46
C MET A 207 -3.16 -7.73 1.99
N SER A 208 -2.56 -6.99 1.06
CA SER A 208 -2.94 -7.04 -0.35
C SER A 208 -2.35 -8.23 -1.09
N ASP A 209 -3.08 -8.72 -2.08
CA ASP A 209 -2.56 -9.59 -3.11
C ASP A 209 -1.90 -8.75 -4.22
N ARG A 210 -2.50 -7.58 -4.54
CA ARG A 210 -1.91 -6.55 -5.41
C ARG A 210 -2.21 -5.16 -4.90
N ILE A 211 -1.29 -4.24 -5.20
CA ILE A 211 -1.34 -2.83 -4.83
C ILE A 211 -1.24 -1.99 -6.10
N ALA A 212 -2.12 -1.00 -6.24
CA ALA A 212 -1.93 0.10 -7.18
C ALA A 212 -1.44 1.32 -6.40
N VAL A 213 -0.21 1.75 -6.70
CA VAL A 213 0.35 3.00 -6.17
C VAL A 213 -0.13 4.15 -7.03
N MET A 214 -0.78 5.12 -6.40
CA MET A 214 -1.34 6.29 -7.07
C MET A 214 -0.60 7.57 -6.69
N ASP A 215 -0.34 8.41 -7.68
CA ASP A 215 0.15 9.78 -7.51
C ASP A 215 -0.58 10.73 -8.49
N ARG A 216 -1.01 11.89 -8.00
CA ARG A 216 -1.61 12.98 -8.81
C ARG A 216 -2.66 12.53 -9.81
N GLY A 217 -3.54 11.62 -9.42
CA GLY A 217 -4.64 11.12 -10.24
C GLY A 217 -4.29 9.92 -11.12
N HIS A 218 -3.01 9.53 -11.21
CA HIS A 218 -2.54 8.42 -12.04
C HIS A 218 -2.19 7.19 -11.21
N VAL A 219 -2.30 6.01 -11.80
CA VAL A 219 -1.67 4.79 -11.29
C VAL A 219 -0.23 4.74 -11.80
N VAL A 220 0.74 4.86 -10.89
CA VAL A 220 2.17 4.88 -11.22
C VAL A 220 2.72 3.45 -11.38
N GLN A 221 2.29 2.54 -10.51
CA GLN A 221 2.72 1.14 -10.56
C GLN A 221 1.62 0.23 -9.99
N VAL A 222 1.46 -0.95 -10.56
CA VAL A 222 0.63 -2.04 -10.02
C VAL A 222 1.50 -3.30 -9.94
N GLY A 223 1.47 -3.97 -8.79
CA GLY A 223 2.21 -5.21 -8.57
C GLY A 223 1.80 -5.89 -7.27
N ASN A 224 2.34 -7.07 -7.00
CA ASN A 224 2.23 -7.68 -5.68
C ASN A 224 3.11 -6.90 -4.67
N PRO A 225 2.93 -7.10 -3.33
CA PRO A 225 3.70 -6.37 -2.32
C PRO A 225 5.22 -6.44 -2.51
N ALA A 226 5.76 -7.63 -2.85
CA ALA A 226 7.20 -7.80 -3.06
C ALA A 226 7.67 -7.02 -4.31
N GLU A 227 6.94 -7.08 -5.43
CA GLU A 227 7.27 -6.31 -6.63
C GLU A 227 7.28 -4.79 -6.38
N ILE A 228 6.31 -4.28 -5.62
CA ILE A 228 6.23 -2.84 -5.31
C ILE A 228 7.40 -2.41 -4.43
N TYR A 229 7.82 -3.24 -3.46
CA TYR A 229 8.90 -2.94 -2.53
C TYR A 229 10.29 -3.15 -3.13
N GLU A 230 10.51 -4.32 -3.78
CA GLU A 230 11.82 -4.74 -4.26
C GLU A 230 12.14 -4.22 -5.68
N ASN A 231 11.11 -3.90 -6.49
CA ASN A 231 11.26 -3.44 -7.87
C ASN A 231 10.42 -2.17 -8.14
N PRO A 232 10.63 -1.07 -7.39
CA PRO A 232 9.97 0.19 -7.66
C PRO A 232 10.39 0.71 -9.04
N ARG A 233 9.42 1.16 -9.83
CA ARG A 233 9.71 1.70 -11.17
C ARG A 233 10.21 3.13 -11.15
N THR A 234 9.74 3.93 -10.19
CA THR A 234 10.05 5.37 -10.12
C THR A 234 10.62 5.74 -8.76
N ALA A 235 11.33 6.87 -8.69
CA ALA A 235 11.83 7.43 -7.45
C ALA A 235 10.69 7.74 -6.47
N PHE A 236 9.51 8.11 -6.98
CA PHE A 236 8.33 8.31 -6.17
C PHE A 236 7.92 7.00 -5.46
N VAL A 237 7.77 5.91 -6.20
CA VAL A 237 7.38 4.61 -5.61
C VAL A 237 8.45 4.13 -4.63
N ALA A 238 9.74 4.22 -4.98
CA ALA A 238 10.84 3.83 -4.11
C ALA A 238 10.80 4.55 -2.75
N GLY A 239 10.65 5.88 -2.77
CA GLY A 239 10.63 6.71 -1.55
C GLY A 239 9.27 6.74 -0.85
N PHE A 240 8.17 6.43 -1.54
CA PHE A 240 6.85 6.35 -0.94
C PHE A 240 6.61 5.00 -0.25
N ILE A 241 7.18 3.91 -0.74
CA ILE A 241 7.04 2.56 -0.16
C ILE A 241 8.28 2.23 0.69
N GLY A 242 8.40 2.89 1.84
CA GLY A 242 9.55 2.76 2.74
C GLY A 242 10.70 3.70 2.41
N ASP A 243 11.71 3.70 3.27
CA ASP A 243 12.92 4.49 3.06
C ASP A 243 13.74 3.90 1.87
N ALA A 244 14.36 4.76 1.05
CA ALA A 244 15.23 4.37 -0.04
C ALA A 244 16.38 5.35 -0.21
N ASN A 245 17.57 4.82 -0.45
CA ASN A 245 18.73 5.62 -0.85
C ASN A 245 18.72 5.77 -2.37
N LEU A 246 18.68 6.99 -2.87
CA LEU A 246 18.71 7.28 -4.31
C LEU A 246 20.13 7.69 -4.70
N LEU A 247 20.72 7.03 -5.70
CA LEU A 247 22.02 7.39 -6.27
C LEU A 247 21.88 7.69 -7.75
N ASP A 248 22.47 8.81 -8.17
CA ASP A 248 22.55 9.20 -9.57
C ASP A 248 23.95 8.96 -10.12
N GLY A 249 24.03 8.62 -11.40
CA GLY A 249 25.31 8.48 -12.08
C GLY A 249 25.17 8.30 -13.58
N ARG A 250 26.32 8.21 -14.26
CA ARG A 250 26.40 7.97 -15.70
C ARG A 250 27.15 6.66 -15.97
N THR A 251 26.60 5.84 -16.83
CA THR A 251 27.24 4.58 -17.24
C THR A 251 28.47 4.84 -18.11
N GLU A 252 29.63 4.25 -17.78
CA GLU A 252 30.89 4.48 -18.51
C GLU A 252 31.37 3.28 -19.32
N GLY A 253 30.98 2.07 -18.95
CA GLY A 253 31.45 0.87 -19.61
C GLY A 253 31.11 -0.39 -18.80
N ARG A 254 31.85 -1.47 -19.04
CA ARG A 254 31.68 -2.74 -18.33
C ARG A 254 32.97 -3.17 -17.67
N LYS A 255 32.84 -3.74 -16.47
CA LYS A 255 33.92 -4.41 -15.71
C LYS A 255 33.38 -5.72 -15.18
N ASP A 256 34.09 -6.83 -15.45
CA ASP A 256 33.74 -8.20 -15.01
C ASP A 256 32.28 -8.56 -15.32
N GLY A 257 31.79 -8.16 -16.51
CA GLY A 257 30.43 -8.40 -16.96
C GLY A 257 29.37 -7.46 -16.39
N LYS A 258 29.72 -6.55 -15.46
CA LYS A 258 28.82 -5.57 -14.81
C LYS A 258 28.99 -4.19 -15.43
N THR A 259 27.94 -3.35 -15.35
CA THR A 259 27.99 -1.97 -15.84
C THR A 259 28.59 -1.05 -14.80
N VAL A 260 29.63 -0.29 -15.14
CA VAL A 260 30.24 0.72 -14.27
C VAL A 260 29.44 2.00 -14.37
N VAL A 261 29.03 2.54 -13.23
CA VAL A 261 28.37 3.85 -13.12
C VAL A 261 29.30 4.80 -12.37
N ARG A 262 29.54 6.00 -12.96
CA ARG A 262 30.28 7.08 -12.32
C ARG A 262 29.33 8.16 -11.83
N ARG A 263 29.51 8.56 -10.58
CA ARG A 263 28.80 9.68 -9.96
C ARG A 263 29.49 11.01 -10.32
N SER A 264 28.78 12.12 -10.14
CA SER A 264 29.31 13.49 -10.31
C SER A 264 30.56 13.77 -9.47
N THR A 265 30.62 13.14 -8.28
CA THR A 265 31.74 13.23 -7.35
C THR A 265 33.00 12.46 -7.74
N GLY A 266 32.91 11.64 -8.81
CA GLY A 266 34.00 10.79 -9.32
C GLY A 266 34.01 9.39 -8.75
N SER A 267 33.26 9.10 -7.68
CA SER A 267 33.10 7.74 -7.15
C SER A 267 32.33 6.84 -8.13
N THR A 268 32.55 5.53 -8.04
CA THR A 268 31.93 4.57 -8.96
C THR A 268 31.26 3.43 -8.21
N PHE A 269 30.23 2.86 -8.83
CA PHE A 269 29.58 1.63 -8.40
C PHE A 269 29.19 0.76 -9.60
N LEU A 270 28.86 -0.48 -9.34
CA LEU A 270 28.53 -1.49 -10.34
C LEU A 270 27.02 -1.78 -10.35
N LEU A 271 26.48 -1.97 -11.54
CA LEU A 271 25.12 -2.49 -11.75
C LEU A 271 25.18 -3.89 -12.38
N PRO A 272 24.18 -4.76 -12.11
CA PRO A 272 24.09 -6.05 -12.75
C PRO A 272 23.97 -5.91 -14.27
N ALA A 273 24.64 -6.81 -15.01
CA ALA A 273 24.55 -6.84 -16.47
C ALA A 273 23.11 -7.05 -16.99
N ALA A 274 22.31 -7.76 -16.21
CA ALA A 274 20.92 -8.09 -16.54
C ALA A 274 20.03 -6.85 -16.74
N LEU A 275 20.40 -5.69 -16.19
CA LEU A 275 19.67 -4.42 -16.41
C LEU A 275 19.83 -3.86 -17.82
N GLY A 276 20.79 -4.35 -18.63
CA GLY A 276 20.90 -4.02 -20.06
C GLY A 276 21.16 -2.53 -20.35
N VAL A 277 21.70 -1.76 -19.40
CA VAL A 277 21.87 -0.32 -19.54
C VAL A 277 23.02 -0.02 -20.51
N GLU A 278 22.76 0.86 -21.50
CA GLU A 278 23.75 1.30 -22.48
C GLU A 278 24.79 2.24 -21.86
N THR A 279 26.01 2.25 -22.41
CA THR A 279 27.07 3.18 -22.01
C THR A 279 26.72 4.64 -22.35
N GLY A 280 27.05 5.55 -21.44
CA GLY A 280 26.83 6.99 -21.61
C GLY A 280 25.45 7.47 -21.16
N ARG A 281 24.58 6.57 -20.68
CA ARG A 281 23.25 6.90 -20.17
C ARG A 281 23.33 7.41 -18.72
N THR A 282 22.56 8.45 -18.39
CA THR A 282 22.30 8.85 -17.01
C THR A 282 21.33 7.84 -16.40
N VAL A 283 21.61 7.40 -15.18
CA VAL A 283 20.79 6.45 -14.45
C VAL A 283 20.54 6.96 -13.04
N ARG A 284 19.37 6.64 -12.52
CA ARG A 284 19.02 6.77 -11.12
C ARG A 284 18.70 5.39 -10.57
N ILE A 285 19.28 5.08 -9.42
CA ILE A 285 19.00 3.82 -8.73
C ILE A 285 18.45 4.07 -7.33
N ALA A 286 17.69 3.11 -6.84
CA ALA A 286 17.29 3.02 -5.44
C ALA A 286 17.98 1.83 -4.78
N ILE A 287 18.34 1.98 -3.50
CA ILE A 287 18.85 0.89 -2.65
C ILE A 287 18.15 1.00 -1.31
N ARG A 288 17.63 -0.12 -0.82
CA ARG A 288 16.97 -0.16 0.49
C ARG A 288 18.01 -0.02 1.62
N PRO A 289 17.69 0.73 2.70
CA PRO A 289 18.61 0.91 3.82
C PRO A 289 19.07 -0.40 4.49
N GLU A 290 18.20 -1.41 4.53
CA GLU A 290 18.47 -2.73 5.12
C GLU A 290 19.31 -3.66 4.24
N TRP A 291 19.60 -3.27 2.99
CA TRP A 291 20.49 -4.01 2.08
C TRP A 291 21.92 -3.44 2.11
N LEU A 292 22.14 -2.42 2.90
CA LEU A 292 23.44 -1.78 3.08
C LEU A 292 24.14 -2.27 4.35
N ASP A 293 25.44 -2.49 4.24
CA ASP A 293 26.31 -2.82 5.35
C ASP A 293 27.33 -1.71 5.61
N LEU A 294 27.82 -1.62 6.87
CA LEU A 294 28.85 -0.67 7.28
C LEU A 294 30.14 -1.38 7.66
N PHE A 295 31.24 -0.86 7.13
CA PHE A 295 32.59 -1.33 7.39
C PHE A 295 33.49 -0.20 7.87
N PRO A 296 34.56 -0.48 8.67
CA PRO A 296 35.57 0.51 8.94
C PRO A 296 36.19 1.02 7.64
N ARG A 297 36.56 2.30 7.61
CA ARG A 297 37.26 2.89 6.45
C ARG A 297 38.53 2.12 6.13
N GLY A 298 38.74 1.85 4.84
CA GLY A 298 39.87 1.08 4.34
C GLY A 298 39.74 -0.45 4.49
N ALA A 299 38.68 -0.96 5.10
CA ALA A 299 38.31 -2.36 4.96
C ALA A 299 37.92 -2.64 3.51
N VAL A 300 38.24 -3.85 3.01
CA VAL A 300 37.73 -4.31 1.72
C VAL A 300 36.38 -4.99 2.00
N PRO A 301 35.23 -4.34 1.70
CA PRO A 301 33.95 -4.98 1.87
C PRO A 301 33.87 -6.25 1.02
N PRO A 302 33.23 -7.32 1.50
CA PRO A 302 32.95 -8.50 0.66
C PRO A 302 31.97 -8.20 -0.47
N GLN A 303 31.21 -7.11 -0.33
CA GLN A 303 30.35 -6.54 -1.35
C GLN A 303 31.19 -5.86 -2.44
N GLU A 304 30.76 -5.98 -3.68
CA GLU A 304 31.48 -5.42 -4.82
C GLU A 304 31.36 -3.89 -4.94
N ASN A 305 30.30 -3.32 -4.36
CA ASN A 305 30.11 -1.87 -4.28
C ASN A 305 30.49 -1.35 -2.90
N ALA A 306 31.22 -0.25 -2.87
CA ALA A 306 31.51 0.48 -1.64
C ALA A 306 31.69 1.97 -1.88
N LEU A 307 31.15 2.80 -1.01
CA LEU A 307 31.38 4.24 -0.97
C LEU A 307 31.90 4.64 0.39
N GLU A 308 32.99 5.42 0.41
CA GLU A 308 33.52 5.97 1.65
C GLU A 308 32.68 7.13 2.15
N GLY A 309 32.53 7.25 3.46
CA GLY A 309 31.76 8.30 4.09
C GLY A 309 32.11 8.53 5.55
N VAL A 310 31.36 9.44 6.16
CA VAL A 310 31.48 9.79 7.58
C VAL A 310 30.09 9.67 8.22
N VAL A 311 30.01 8.96 9.33
CA VAL A 311 28.78 8.85 10.13
C VAL A 311 28.38 10.23 10.64
N ARG A 312 27.19 10.69 10.28
CA ARG A 312 26.62 11.95 10.77
C ARG A 312 25.80 11.73 12.04
N GLU A 313 24.97 10.71 12.02
CA GLU A 313 24.04 10.45 13.12
C GLU A 313 23.75 8.95 13.25
N VAL A 314 23.45 8.51 14.47
CA VAL A 314 22.98 7.15 14.78
C VAL A 314 21.63 7.27 15.49
N VAL A 315 20.57 6.78 14.87
CA VAL A 315 19.19 6.92 15.34
C VAL A 315 18.64 5.56 15.75
N PHE A 316 18.27 5.40 17.01
CA PHE A 316 17.64 4.20 17.52
C PHE A 316 16.13 4.18 17.20
N ARG A 317 15.67 3.15 16.49
CA ARG A 317 14.24 2.96 16.10
C ARG A 317 13.62 1.67 16.69
N GLY A 318 14.15 1.18 17.79
CA GLY A 318 13.65 -0.05 18.43
C GLY A 318 14.21 -1.31 17.76
N GLU A 319 13.53 -1.89 16.80
CA GLU A 319 13.97 -3.10 16.08
C GLU A 319 15.17 -2.86 15.16
N THR A 320 15.36 -1.63 14.72
CA THR A 320 16.46 -1.21 13.85
C THR A 320 17.20 0.00 14.41
N ILE A 321 18.43 0.18 13.93
CA ILE A 321 19.26 1.34 14.18
C ILE A 321 19.61 1.93 12.83
N HIS A 322 19.23 3.17 12.60
CA HIS A 322 19.55 3.88 11.38
C HIS A 322 20.83 4.67 11.56
N VAL A 323 21.82 4.38 10.73
CA VAL A 323 23.08 5.12 10.68
C VAL A 323 23.06 5.98 9.43
N LEU A 324 23.10 7.30 9.64
CA LEU A 324 23.14 8.29 8.56
C LEU A 324 24.61 8.56 8.21
N VAL A 325 25.00 8.24 6.98
CA VAL A 325 26.38 8.37 6.50
C VAL A 325 26.42 9.40 5.39
N GLU A 326 27.21 10.45 5.55
CA GLU A 326 27.50 11.38 4.46
C GLU A 326 28.57 10.78 3.56
N ILE A 327 28.22 10.55 2.31
CA ILE A 327 29.10 10.04 1.27
C ILE A 327 29.53 11.17 0.33
N ASP A 328 30.77 11.14 -0.12
CA ASP A 328 31.34 12.11 -1.08
C ASP A 328 31.19 13.59 -0.65
N GLY A 329 30.87 13.87 0.61
CA GLY A 329 30.69 15.22 1.14
C GLY A 329 29.41 15.96 0.68
N GLU A 330 28.50 15.29 -0.02
CA GLU A 330 27.32 15.92 -0.64
C GLU A 330 26.01 15.22 -0.29
N GLN A 331 26.01 13.92 -0.10
CA GLN A 331 24.79 13.12 0.00
C GLN A 331 24.77 12.26 1.26
N THR A 332 23.61 12.17 1.90
CA THR A 332 23.41 11.27 3.05
C THR A 332 22.77 9.96 2.57
N MET A 333 23.39 8.84 2.95
CA MET A 333 22.80 7.50 2.86
C MET A 333 22.37 7.04 4.25
N THR A 334 21.23 6.37 4.30
CA THR A 334 20.73 5.71 5.52
C THR A 334 21.05 4.22 5.43
N VAL A 335 21.70 3.69 6.45
CA VAL A 335 21.94 2.24 6.61
C VAL A 335 21.11 1.75 7.79
N ALA A 336 20.25 0.75 7.58
CA ALA A 336 19.37 0.20 8.60
C ALA A 336 19.96 -1.10 9.15
N LEU A 337 20.59 -1.03 10.31
CA LEU A 337 21.16 -2.18 11.01
C LEU A 337 20.10 -2.80 11.94
N ARG A 338 20.10 -4.11 12.04
CA ARG A 338 19.26 -4.82 13.02
C ARG A 338 19.75 -4.51 14.44
N ASN A 339 18.81 -4.21 15.34
CA ASN A 339 19.13 -4.06 16.76
C ASN A 339 19.25 -5.43 17.41
N GLU A 340 20.48 -5.84 17.72
CA GLU A 340 20.79 -7.10 18.42
C GLU A 340 20.85 -6.95 19.95
N GLY A 341 20.44 -5.79 20.47
CA GLY A 341 20.45 -5.46 21.91
C GLY A 341 21.54 -4.47 22.26
N GLN A 342 21.22 -3.16 22.21
CA GLN A 342 22.17 -2.05 22.44
C GLN A 342 22.90 -2.10 23.78
N LEU A 343 22.29 -2.67 24.83
CA LEU A 343 22.93 -2.77 26.15
C LEU A 343 24.01 -3.86 26.21
N THR A 344 23.91 -4.90 25.41
CA THR A 344 24.79 -6.05 25.38
C THR A 344 25.67 -6.12 24.14
N ARG A 345 25.17 -5.61 23.01
CA ARG A 345 25.87 -5.55 21.73
C ARG A 345 25.63 -4.19 21.07
N PRO A 346 26.25 -3.12 21.61
CA PRO A 346 26.02 -1.78 21.05
C PRO A 346 26.55 -1.72 19.62
N VAL A 347 25.87 -0.94 18.79
CA VAL A 347 26.38 -0.59 17.47
C VAL A 347 27.74 0.13 17.65
N PRO A 348 28.79 -0.30 16.96
CA PRO A 348 30.13 0.24 17.17
C PRO A 348 30.33 1.65 16.60
N TRP A 349 29.34 2.16 15.84
CA TRP A 349 29.43 3.41 15.09
C TRP A 349 29.01 4.62 15.92
N ARG A 350 29.72 5.74 15.73
CA ARG A 350 29.46 7.04 16.37
C ARG A 350 29.56 8.15 15.34
N SER A 351 28.93 9.28 15.62
CA SER A 351 29.09 10.49 14.79
C SER A 351 30.56 10.86 14.69
N GLY A 352 31.02 11.13 13.47
CA GLY A 352 32.39 11.42 13.11
C GLY A 352 33.23 10.21 12.68
N ASP A 353 32.75 8.97 12.86
CA ASP A 353 33.48 7.78 12.41
C ASP A 353 33.56 7.74 10.86
N ALA A 354 34.78 7.45 10.38
CA ALA A 354 35.00 7.21 8.96
C ALA A 354 34.67 5.76 8.61
N VAL A 355 33.78 5.55 7.66
CA VAL A 355 33.21 4.26 7.28
C VAL A 355 33.20 4.04 5.78
N ALA A 356 32.99 2.80 5.36
CA ALA A 356 32.58 2.44 4.01
C ALA A 356 31.17 1.84 4.05
N VAL A 357 30.28 2.32 3.20
CA VAL A 357 28.93 1.77 2.96
C VAL A 357 29.05 0.79 1.81
N GLY A 358 28.75 -0.50 2.06
CA GLY A 358 28.84 -1.56 1.07
C GLY A 358 27.49 -2.15 0.71
N TRP A 359 27.34 -2.63 -0.55
CA TRP A 359 26.16 -3.34 -1.04
C TRP A 359 26.49 -4.21 -2.27
N LEU A 360 25.64 -5.18 -2.58
CA LEU A 360 25.79 -5.98 -3.78
C LEU A 360 25.25 -5.23 -5.01
N PRO A 361 25.82 -5.39 -6.20
CA PRO A 361 25.26 -4.83 -7.43
C PRO A 361 23.79 -5.21 -7.67
N GLU A 362 23.40 -6.41 -7.25
CA GLU A 362 22.05 -6.95 -7.34
C GLU A 362 21.03 -6.21 -6.48
N ASP A 363 21.48 -5.49 -5.45
CA ASP A 363 20.64 -4.66 -4.58
C ASP A 363 20.25 -3.32 -5.25
N CYS A 364 20.87 -3.00 -6.38
CA CYS A 364 20.58 -1.78 -7.14
C CYS A 364 19.29 -1.94 -7.96
N GLN A 365 18.32 -1.11 -7.68
CA GLN A 365 17.05 -1.03 -8.42
C GLN A 365 17.11 0.14 -9.40
N LEU A 366 17.12 -0.15 -10.70
CA LEU A 366 17.12 0.88 -11.74
C LEU A 366 15.74 1.50 -11.83
N LEU A 367 15.67 2.82 -11.70
CA LEU A 367 14.44 3.57 -11.78
C LEU A 367 14.21 4.09 -13.20
N GLU A 368 12.95 4.06 -13.63
CA GLU A 368 12.53 4.73 -14.86
C GLU A 368 12.67 6.25 -14.66
N GLU A 369 13.21 6.95 -15.64
CA GLU A 369 13.21 8.42 -15.64
C GLU A 369 11.77 8.92 -15.67
N ALA A 370 11.41 9.85 -14.77
CA ALA A 370 10.10 10.48 -14.73
C ALA A 370 9.89 11.48 -15.87
#